data_7dc59e638ddd1a00099bd10146f8dc4f
#
_entry.id   7dc59e638ddd1a00099bd10146f8dc4f
#
_cell.length_a   1.000
_cell.length_b   1.000
_cell.length_c   1.000
_cell.angle_alpha   90.00
_cell.angle_beta   90.00
_cell.angle_gamma   90.00
#
_symmetry.space_group_name_H-M   'P 1'
#
loop_
_entity.id
_entity.type
_entity.pdbx_description
1 polymer ?
#
loop_
_entity_poly.entity_id
_entity_poly.type
_entity_poly.pdbx_seq_one_letter_code
_entity_poly.pdbx_strand_id
1 'polypeptide(L)'
;MIYKVTKNEQLNTCLDIIHKSFQTVADDMNLTKENCPSHTAFMPLQKLQNQFENGNSMFLYEYVNAPVGYFSLSVNDDSAEINNLSVLPDYRHLGIGKELVSFAVDYCKKTLYLNKIKIGIVEKNTVLKEWYKALGFVHTGTRKYEHLPFTVGFMELEL
;
A
#
# COMPACT_ATOMS: atom_id res chain seq x y z
N MET A 1 7.12 5.78 14.71
CA MET A 1 5.77 6.00 15.27
C MET A 1 4.75 6.04 14.14
N ILE A 2 3.65 5.32 14.28
CA ILE A 2 2.58 5.30 13.27
C ILE A 2 1.40 6.11 13.78
N TYR A 3 0.87 7.01 12.96
CA TYR A 3 -0.29 7.82 13.31
C TYR A 3 -1.29 7.92 12.16
N LYS A 4 -2.55 8.12 12.52
CA LYS A 4 -3.65 8.21 11.55
C LYS A 4 -3.69 9.61 10.92
N VAL A 5 -3.89 9.64 9.62
CA VAL A 5 -4.16 10.88 8.87
C VAL A 5 -5.56 11.35 9.21
N THR A 6 -5.69 12.58 9.68
CA THR A 6 -6.96 13.16 10.11
C THR A 6 -7.31 14.47 9.39
N LYS A 7 -6.35 15.04 8.66
CA LYS A 7 -6.50 16.34 8.01
C LYS A 7 -6.16 16.26 6.53
N ASN A 8 -6.95 16.92 5.71
CA ASN A 8 -6.75 16.95 4.25
C ASN A 8 -5.37 17.46 3.84
N GLU A 9 -4.81 18.42 4.57
CA GLU A 9 -3.47 18.97 4.31
C GLU A 9 -2.34 17.95 4.44
N GLN A 10 -2.54 16.85 5.19
CA GLN A 10 -1.56 15.77 5.32
C GLN A 10 -1.47 14.90 4.06
N LEU A 11 -2.44 14.99 3.16
CA LEU A 11 -2.48 14.19 1.93
C LEU A 11 -1.34 14.50 0.97
N ASN A 12 -0.83 15.72 0.97
CA ASN A 12 0.35 16.07 0.16
C ASN A 12 1.59 15.28 0.59
N THR A 13 1.78 15.12 1.90
CA THR A 13 2.86 14.30 2.45
C THR A 13 2.66 12.83 2.08
N CYS A 14 1.44 12.31 2.20
CA CYS A 14 1.12 10.94 1.78
C CYS A 14 1.44 10.73 0.31
N LEU A 15 1.01 11.64 -0.54
CA LEU A 15 1.21 11.56 -1.99
C LEU A 15 2.70 11.59 -2.37
N ASP A 16 3.49 12.43 -1.73
CA ASP A 16 4.93 12.50 -1.96
C ASP A 16 5.62 11.17 -1.63
N ILE A 17 5.27 10.56 -0.51
CA ILE A 17 5.79 9.25 -0.11
C ILE A 17 5.39 8.17 -1.12
N ILE A 18 4.12 8.16 -1.54
CA ILE A 18 3.60 7.22 -2.54
C ILE A 18 4.38 7.36 -3.84
N HIS A 19 4.50 8.58 -4.37
CA HIS A 19 5.19 8.85 -5.64
C HIS A 19 6.64 8.39 -5.59
N LYS A 20 7.39 8.80 -4.59
CA LYS A 20 8.81 8.45 -4.45
C LYS A 20 9.03 6.96 -4.26
N SER A 21 8.17 6.31 -3.48
CA SER A 21 8.26 4.88 -3.24
C SER A 21 7.96 4.07 -4.50
N PHE A 22 6.87 4.37 -5.21
CA PHE A 22 6.45 3.63 -6.39
C PHE A 22 7.22 4.02 -7.65
N GLN A 23 7.92 5.15 -7.66
CA GLN A 23 8.79 5.51 -8.78
C GLN A 23 9.87 4.46 -9.01
N THR A 24 10.41 3.85 -7.96
CA THR A 24 11.39 2.78 -8.10
C THR A 24 10.80 1.55 -8.81
N VAL A 25 9.54 1.22 -8.54
CA VAL A 25 8.84 0.14 -9.23
C VAL A 25 8.60 0.50 -10.69
N ALA A 26 8.16 1.71 -10.97
CA ALA A 26 7.96 2.19 -12.34
C ALA A 26 9.26 2.15 -13.14
N ASP A 27 10.37 2.58 -12.55
CA ASP A 27 11.69 2.55 -13.19
C ASP A 27 12.12 1.11 -13.50
N ASP A 28 11.98 0.19 -12.56
CA ASP A 28 12.34 -1.22 -12.73
C ASP A 28 11.52 -1.91 -13.82
N MET A 29 10.28 -1.49 -14.02
CA MET A 29 9.34 -2.07 -14.99
C MET A 29 9.23 -1.24 -16.28
N ASN A 30 10.00 -0.16 -16.42
CA ASN A 30 9.93 0.78 -17.54
C ASN A 30 8.51 1.33 -17.76
N LEU A 31 7.81 1.64 -16.66
CA LEU A 31 6.48 2.23 -16.71
C LEU A 31 6.57 3.77 -16.76
N THR A 32 5.76 4.36 -17.63
CA THR A 32 5.68 5.80 -17.85
C THR A 32 4.22 6.24 -17.81
N LYS A 33 3.98 7.54 -17.76
CA LYS A 33 2.63 8.09 -17.87
C LYS A 33 1.95 7.74 -19.18
N GLU A 34 2.74 7.51 -20.23
CA GLU A 34 2.24 7.16 -21.55
C GLU A 34 1.82 5.70 -21.64
N ASN A 35 2.64 4.76 -21.12
CA ASN A 35 2.35 3.32 -21.23
C ASN A 35 1.55 2.75 -20.06
N CYS A 36 1.52 3.43 -18.90
CA CYS A 36 0.76 3.02 -17.74
C CYS A 36 0.31 4.23 -16.91
N PRO A 37 -0.63 5.06 -17.42
CA PRO A 37 -1.04 6.30 -16.76
C PRO A 37 -1.70 6.07 -15.39
N SER A 38 -2.25 4.89 -15.16
CA SER A 38 -2.92 4.54 -13.89
C SER A 38 -1.97 3.99 -12.82
N HIS A 39 -0.66 3.90 -13.10
CA HIS A 39 0.30 3.38 -12.13
C HIS A 39 0.37 4.29 -10.89
N THR A 40 0.58 3.68 -9.73
CA THR A 40 0.59 4.37 -8.43
C THR A 40 1.66 5.46 -8.34
N ALA A 41 2.80 5.30 -9.04
CA ALA A 41 3.85 6.33 -9.13
C ALA A 41 3.32 7.67 -9.72
N PHE A 42 2.22 7.63 -10.46
CA PHE A 42 1.62 8.78 -11.14
C PHE A 42 0.26 9.17 -10.56
N MET A 43 -0.07 8.68 -9.37
CA MET A 43 -1.36 8.93 -8.72
C MET A 43 -1.63 10.43 -8.60
N PRO A 44 -2.79 10.93 -9.08
CA PRO A 44 -3.17 12.32 -8.86
C PRO A 44 -3.65 12.53 -7.42
N LEU A 45 -3.42 13.73 -6.90
CA LEU A 45 -3.89 14.12 -5.56
C LEU A 45 -5.41 13.91 -5.40
N GLN A 46 -6.18 14.20 -6.44
CA GLN A 46 -7.65 14.05 -6.40
C GLN A 46 -8.07 12.62 -6.06
N LYS A 47 -7.35 11.62 -6.56
CA LYS A 47 -7.65 10.21 -6.25
C LYS A 47 -7.46 9.93 -4.76
N LEU A 48 -6.39 10.46 -4.18
CA LEU A 48 -6.09 10.30 -2.75
C LEU A 48 -7.12 11.05 -1.89
N GLN A 49 -7.51 12.26 -2.31
CA GLN A 49 -8.58 13.03 -1.66
C GLN A 49 -9.91 12.27 -1.67
N ASN A 50 -10.27 11.66 -2.80
CA ASN A 50 -11.48 10.84 -2.91
C ASN A 50 -11.44 9.65 -1.95
N GLN A 51 -10.32 8.96 -1.83
CA GLN A 51 -10.15 7.85 -0.88
C GLN A 51 -10.31 8.33 0.56
N PHE A 52 -9.74 9.48 0.89
CA PHE A 52 -9.86 10.08 2.23
C PHE A 52 -11.31 10.45 2.55
N GLU A 53 -12.01 11.10 1.63
CA GLU A 53 -13.42 11.48 1.78
C GLU A 53 -14.34 10.26 1.86
N ASN A 54 -13.99 9.17 1.17
CA ASN A 54 -14.75 7.91 1.20
C ASN A 54 -14.51 7.09 2.49
N GLY A 55 -13.69 7.59 3.40
CA GLY A 55 -13.50 6.98 4.71
C GLY A 55 -12.38 5.94 4.79
N ASN A 56 -11.50 5.86 3.78
CA ASN A 56 -10.31 5.01 3.88
C ASN A 56 -9.48 5.45 5.10
N SER A 57 -9.09 4.50 5.92
CA SER A 57 -8.17 4.77 7.02
C SER A 57 -6.75 4.87 6.49
N MET A 58 -6.13 6.03 6.66
CA MET A 58 -4.78 6.32 6.15
C MET A 58 -3.82 6.54 7.30
N PHE A 59 -2.59 6.03 7.16
CA PHE A 59 -1.58 6.07 8.21
C PHE A 59 -0.22 6.48 7.65
N LEU A 60 0.50 7.26 8.46
CA LEU A 60 1.87 7.68 8.20
C LEU A 60 2.81 7.06 9.24
N TYR A 61 3.98 6.65 8.80
CA TYR A 61 5.08 6.23 9.66
C TYR A 61 6.11 7.34 9.76
N GLU A 62 6.38 7.76 10.98
CA GLU A 62 7.39 8.79 11.28
C GLU A 62 8.66 8.14 11.83
N TYR A 63 9.79 8.48 11.22
CA TYR A 63 11.12 8.04 11.62
C TYR A 63 12.01 9.27 11.83
N VAL A 64 12.51 9.45 13.06
CA VAL A 64 13.34 10.60 13.45
C VAL A 64 12.72 11.93 12.98
N ASN A 65 11.45 12.15 13.36
CA ASN A 65 10.67 13.36 13.08
C ASN A 65 10.41 13.63 11.58
N ALA A 66 10.53 12.61 10.72
CA ALA A 66 10.22 12.71 9.31
C ALA A 66 9.23 11.62 8.87
N PRO A 67 8.17 11.95 8.13
CA PRO A 67 7.26 10.96 7.57
C PRO A 67 7.95 10.23 6.42
N VAL A 68 8.08 8.89 6.54
CA VAL A 68 8.85 8.08 5.59
C VAL A 68 8.09 6.85 5.08
N GLY A 69 6.93 6.57 5.65
CA GLY A 69 6.12 5.42 5.27
C GLY A 69 4.63 5.75 5.27
N TYR A 70 3.87 4.98 4.49
CA TYR A 70 2.45 5.20 4.32
C TYR A 70 1.74 3.89 3.98
N PHE A 71 0.51 3.75 4.42
CA PHE A 71 -0.46 2.82 3.85
C PHE A 71 -1.88 3.32 4.11
N SER A 72 -2.84 2.77 3.38
CA SER A 72 -4.25 2.96 3.69
C SER A 72 -5.00 1.63 3.68
N LEU A 73 -6.16 1.65 4.29
CA LEU A 73 -7.08 0.51 4.35
C LEU A 73 -8.42 0.92 3.76
N SER A 74 -8.91 0.12 2.82
CA SER A 74 -10.29 0.15 2.38
C SER A 74 -11.00 -1.09 2.93
N VAL A 75 -12.20 -0.90 3.46
CA VAL A 75 -12.99 -1.98 4.08
C VAL A 75 -14.09 -2.40 3.13
N ASN A 76 -14.27 -3.70 2.96
CA ASN A 76 -15.32 -4.29 2.15
C ASN A 76 -15.85 -5.53 2.87
N ASP A 77 -17.10 -5.47 3.32
CA ASP A 77 -17.75 -6.52 4.13
C ASP A 77 -16.93 -6.86 5.38
N ASP A 78 -16.38 -8.07 5.46
CA ASP A 78 -15.62 -8.58 6.60
C ASP A 78 -14.10 -8.54 6.39
N SER A 79 -13.64 -7.86 5.34
CA SER A 79 -12.22 -7.79 4.99
C SER A 79 -11.76 -6.36 4.76
N ALA A 80 -10.45 -6.15 4.85
CA ALA A 80 -9.80 -4.91 4.44
C ALA A 80 -8.76 -5.20 3.38
N GLU A 81 -8.50 -4.21 2.53
CA GLU A 81 -7.40 -4.23 1.58
C GLU A 81 -6.36 -3.18 1.98
N ILE A 82 -5.09 -3.59 2.05
CA ILE A 82 -3.99 -2.65 2.19
C ILE A 82 -3.71 -2.03 0.83
N ASN A 83 -3.77 -0.70 0.77
CA ASN A 83 -3.52 0.06 -0.45
C ASN A 83 -2.23 0.88 -0.31
N ASN A 84 -1.45 0.87 -1.37
CA ASN A 84 -0.31 1.78 -1.57
C ASN A 84 0.70 1.77 -0.42
N LEU A 85 0.98 0.58 0.14
CA LEU A 85 2.02 0.41 1.16
C LEU A 85 3.34 0.94 0.61
N SER A 86 3.89 1.93 1.28
CA SER A 86 5.03 2.70 0.79
C SER A 86 6.04 2.95 1.89
N VAL A 87 7.33 2.79 1.56
CA VAL A 87 8.46 3.25 2.39
C VAL A 87 9.41 3.98 1.45
N LEU A 88 9.83 5.19 1.83
CA LEU A 88 10.81 5.95 1.05
C LEU A 88 12.07 5.10 0.81
N PRO A 89 12.65 5.13 -0.41
CA PRO A 89 13.77 4.26 -0.77
C PRO A 89 14.93 4.27 0.23
N ASP A 90 15.32 5.43 0.73
CA ASP A 90 16.44 5.59 1.67
C ASP A 90 16.17 5.00 3.05
N TYR A 91 14.93 4.66 3.36
CA TYR A 91 14.50 4.11 4.66
C TYR A 91 14.08 2.64 4.58
N ARG A 92 14.32 2.00 3.43
CA ARG A 92 14.05 0.57 3.26
C ARG A 92 15.08 -0.26 4.02
N HIS A 93 14.74 -1.54 4.26
CA HIS A 93 15.57 -2.50 4.99
C HIS A 93 15.83 -2.14 6.47
N LEU A 94 15.03 -1.23 7.03
CA LEU A 94 15.03 -0.87 8.45
C LEU A 94 13.88 -1.52 9.23
N GLY A 95 13.09 -2.38 8.57
CA GLY A 95 11.93 -3.03 9.20
C GLY A 95 10.64 -2.22 9.18
N ILE A 96 10.63 -1.01 8.61
CA ILE A 96 9.47 -0.12 8.60
C ILE A 96 8.27 -0.75 7.89
N GLY A 97 8.48 -1.37 6.72
CA GLY A 97 7.41 -2.06 6.01
C GLY A 97 6.74 -3.15 6.83
N LYS A 98 7.54 -3.92 7.56
CA LYS A 98 7.04 -4.96 8.46
C LYS A 98 6.22 -4.37 9.62
N GLU A 99 6.67 -3.27 10.18
CA GLU A 99 5.94 -2.57 11.25
C GLU A 99 4.61 -2.02 10.73
N LEU A 100 4.58 -1.47 9.51
CA LEU A 100 3.35 -0.98 8.89
C LEU A 100 2.33 -2.11 8.68
N VAL A 101 2.77 -3.25 8.14
CA VAL A 101 1.88 -4.42 7.95
C VAL A 101 1.40 -4.96 9.28
N SER A 102 2.28 -5.08 10.28
CA SER A 102 1.92 -5.55 11.62
C SER A 102 0.87 -4.62 12.25
N PHE A 103 1.04 -3.31 12.12
CA PHE A 103 0.07 -2.33 12.59
C PHE A 103 -1.28 -2.48 11.86
N ALA A 104 -1.25 -2.65 10.54
CA ALA A 104 -2.46 -2.84 9.74
C ALA A 104 -3.23 -4.09 10.19
N VAL A 105 -2.54 -5.19 10.42
CA VAL A 105 -3.12 -6.45 10.93
C VAL A 105 -3.79 -6.23 12.29
N ASP A 106 -3.07 -5.62 13.21
CA ASP A 106 -3.61 -5.33 14.56
C ASP A 106 -4.81 -4.38 14.51
N TYR A 107 -4.74 -3.34 13.68
CA TYR A 107 -5.81 -2.38 13.52
C TYR A 107 -7.07 -3.04 12.94
N CYS A 108 -6.93 -3.86 11.91
CA CYS A 108 -8.04 -4.61 11.33
C CYS A 108 -8.68 -5.57 12.33
N LYS A 109 -7.86 -6.29 13.10
CA LYS A 109 -8.33 -7.27 14.07
C LYS A 109 -8.96 -6.64 15.30
N LYS A 110 -8.30 -5.65 15.90
CA LYS A 110 -8.65 -5.12 17.24
C LYS A 110 -9.56 -3.90 17.19
N THR A 111 -9.50 -3.11 16.10
CA THR A 111 -10.28 -1.87 15.98
C THR A 111 -11.44 -2.02 15.01
N LEU A 112 -11.23 -2.67 13.87
CA LEU A 112 -12.26 -2.85 12.86
C LEU A 112 -13.01 -4.18 12.98
N TYR A 113 -12.50 -5.11 13.78
CA TYR A 113 -13.10 -6.45 14.01
C TYR A 113 -13.32 -7.21 12.72
N LEU A 114 -12.34 -7.16 11.80
CA LEU A 114 -12.40 -7.83 10.52
C LEU A 114 -11.76 -9.22 10.59
N ASN A 115 -12.14 -10.09 9.65
CA ASN A 115 -11.69 -11.48 9.60
C ASN A 115 -10.53 -11.72 8.64
N LYS A 116 -10.27 -10.77 7.73
CA LYS A 116 -9.31 -10.98 6.65
C LYS A 116 -8.69 -9.66 6.20
N ILE A 117 -7.43 -9.71 5.82
CA ILE A 117 -6.73 -8.60 5.17
C ILE A 117 -6.18 -9.09 3.82
N LYS A 118 -6.31 -8.24 2.79
CA LYS A 118 -5.95 -8.56 1.41
C LYS A 118 -4.95 -7.56 0.87
N ILE A 119 -4.14 -8.02 -0.09
CA ILE A 119 -3.24 -7.15 -0.86
C ILE A 119 -3.21 -7.59 -2.33
N GLY A 120 -2.91 -6.62 -3.21
CA GLY A 120 -2.57 -6.88 -4.61
C GLY A 120 -1.10 -6.52 -4.86
N ILE A 121 -0.40 -7.37 -5.59
CA ILE A 121 1.01 -7.17 -5.97
C ILE A 121 1.18 -7.39 -7.47
N VAL A 122 2.31 -6.93 -8.00
CA VAL A 122 2.73 -7.35 -9.34
C VAL A 122 3.11 -8.82 -9.25
N GLU A 123 2.43 -9.69 -10.00
CA GLU A 123 2.59 -11.16 -9.91
C GLU A 123 4.04 -11.60 -10.12
N LYS A 124 4.76 -10.96 -11.02
CA LYS A 124 6.16 -11.28 -11.33
C LYS A 124 7.14 -10.85 -10.25
N ASN A 125 6.73 -10.03 -9.29
CA ASN A 125 7.59 -9.58 -8.20
C ASN A 125 7.71 -10.69 -7.15
N THR A 126 8.58 -11.65 -7.41
CA THR A 126 8.77 -12.81 -6.53
C THR A 126 9.37 -12.44 -5.18
N VAL A 127 10.23 -11.42 -5.13
CA VAL A 127 10.82 -10.92 -3.88
C VAL A 127 9.72 -10.39 -2.95
N LEU A 128 8.81 -9.57 -3.46
CA LEU A 128 7.71 -9.03 -2.68
C LEU A 128 6.71 -10.14 -2.28
N LYS A 129 6.42 -11.08 -3.18
CA LYS A 129 5.56 -12.21 -2.89
C LYS A 129 6.10 -13.04 -1.71
N GLU A 130 7.37 -13.38 -1.72
CA GLU A 130 8.02 -14.14 -0.63
C GLU A 130 8.05 -13.33 0.66
N TRP A 131 8.24 -12.01 0.57
CA TRP A 131 8.19 -11.13 1.74
C TRP A 131 6.82 -11.17 2.43
N TYR A 132 5.74 -11.08 1.67
CA TYR A 132 4.38 -11.20 2.22
C TYR A 132 4.08 -12.60 2.75
N LYS A 133 4.57 -13.66 2.08
CA LYS A 133 4.46 -15.04 2.59
C LYS A 133 5.12 -15.19 3.95
N ALA A 134 6.29 -14.59 4.13
CA ALA A 134 6.99 -14.62 5.42
C ALA A 134 6.21 -13.91 6.53
N LEU A 135 5.30 -13.00 6.20
CA LEU A 135 4.39 -12.33 7.13
C LEU A 135 3.08 -13.12 7.36
N GLY A 136 2.94 -14.28 6.72
CA GLY A 136 1.78 -15.16 6.88
C GLY A 136 0.72 -15.05 5.78
N PHE A 137 0.92 -14.21 4.78
CA PHE A 137 -0.02 -14.09 3.66
C PHE A 137 0.07 -15.31 2.74
N VAL A 138 -1.08 -15.69 2.17
CA VAL A 138 -1.20 -16.80 1.22
C VAL A 138 -1.63 -16.25 -0.14
N HIS A 139 -0.96 -16.69 -1.18
CA HIS A 139 -1.32 -16.35 -2.57
C HIS A 139 -2.63 -17.03 -2.94
N THR A 140 -3.61 -16.26 -3.44
CA THR A 140 -4.96 -16.77 -3.71
C THR A 140 -5.35 -16.80 -5.19
N GLY A 141 -4.63 -16.08 -6.03
CA GLY A 141 -4.91 -16.07 -7.45
C GLY A 141 -4.30 -14.89 -8.17
N THR A 142 -4.63 -14.77 -9.44
CA THR A 142 -4.13 -13.69 -10.30
C THR A 142 -5.25 -13.10 -11.14
N ARG A 143 -5.06 -11.87 -11.60
CA ARG A 143 -5.96 -11.23 -12.56
C ARG A 143 -5.17 -10.31 -13.48
N LYS A 144 -5.50 -10.38 -14.78
CA LYS A 144 -4.98 -9.47 -15.78
C LYS A 144 -6.04 -8.41 -16.10
N TYR A 145 -5.66 -7.14 -15.92
CA TYR A 145 -6.52 -5.99 -16.23
C TYR A 145 -6.09 -5.38 -17.55
N GLU A 146 -7.06 -4.96 -18.37
CA GLU A 146 -6.78 -4.36 -19.68
C GLU A 146 -5.93 -3.08 -19.59
N HIS A 147 -6.12 -2.29 -18.53
CA HIS A 147 -5.41 -1.02 -18.34
C HIS A 147 -4.02 -1.18 -17.72
N LEU A 148 -3.60 -2.42 -17.39
CA LEU A 148 -2.30 -2.68 -16.79
C LEU A 148 -1.44 -3.57 -17.69
N PRO A 149 -0.16 -3.24 -17.89
CA PRO A 149 0.76 -4.06 -18.69
C PRO A 149 1.33 -5.26 -17.92
N PHE A 150 0.84 -5.53 -16.73
CA PHE A 150 1.28 -6.65 -15.88
C PHE A 150 0.09 -7.35 -15.22
N THR A 151 0.31 -8.59 -14.81
CA THR A 151 -0.68 -9.38 -14.06
C THR A 151 -0.60 -9.01 -12.57
N VAL A 152 -1.76 -8.84 -11.93
CA VAL A 152 -1.87 -8.62 -10.49
C VAL A 152 -1.99 -9.97 -9.79
N GLY A 153 -1.19 -10.18 -8.75
CA GLY A 153 -1.31 -11.31 -7.84
C GLY A 153 -2.02 -10.88 -6.56
N PHE A 154 -2.91 -11.72 -6.06
CA PHE A 154 -3.65 -11.46 -4.83
C PHE A 154 -3.14 -12.34 -3.70
N MET A 155 -3.03 -11.76 -2.52
CA MET A 155 -2.63 -12.45 -1.30
C MET A 155 -3.56 -12.08 -0.15
N GLU A 156 -3.79 -13.00 0.76
CA GLU A 156 -4.69 -12.85 1.89
C GLU A 156 -4.06 -13.35 3.18
N LEU A 157 -4.46 -12.73 4.29
CA LEU A 157 -4.13 -13.16 5.64
C LEU A 157 -5.41 -13.25 6.46
N GLU A 158 -5.67 -14.43 7.04
CA GLU A 158 -6.74 -14.60 8.02
C GLU A 158 -6.34 -13.97 9.35
N LEU A 159 -7.29 -13.26 9.97
CA LEU A 159 -7.05 -12.52 11.22
C LEU A 159 -7.50 -13.26 12.47
#